data_bc26b0cf61049567aef82fc074d03aa6
#
_entry.id   bc26b0cf61049567aef82fc074d03aa6
#
_cell.length_a   1.000
_cell.length_b   1.000
_cell.length_c   1.000
_cell.angle_alpha   90.00
_cell.angle_beta   90.00
_cell.angle_gamma   90.00
#
_symmetry.space_group_name_H-M   'P 1'
#
loop_
_entity.id
_entity.type
_entity.pdbx_description
1 polymer ?
#
loop_
_entity_poly.entity_id
_entity_poly.type
_entity_poly.pdbx_seq_one_letter_code
_entity_poly.pdbx_strand_id
1 'polypeptide(L)'
;MRDKSRLAAKAVLLFIIFLCNNPLIHAQQDTIITSTEFQPVWSLKNNLLYDATLTPNIGAEVRTGSRTSLQAFYGLNPWRFSDTKRLRHWSVMPEFRYWLSGETFRGWFTGIHALGGEFNVAGVKLPFGLFKDLEHHHYEGWYAGGGLTIGHAWRLADHWRLEAAVGLGFIHFDYDKYVNEVCGPLLESGPYNYVGPTKLALNLAYVIGKKKETVVKIIEAVPLPVAEPEWQLCYVTPQAEPEKSRSLSGKAFLDFVVNKTDIRRDYRRNASELAKVEETIDVVRKDPNTTITHISIHGYASPEGGYQSNARLAEGRAKAFKDYVRLLIDLPDALFSVASTPEDWQGLIDHLEHQGDQAAILAIAKSDLAPDEKERQLKQKYPQQWKQLLADVFPGLRHSDYEVRYTIRPFTVEEAREIIRTKPQQLSLNEMVLVANTYTAGSQAYDDVFETAVRMYPNDETANLNAAVIALNKNDLTAAERYLAKAGNSAEARNARGVLAAKQGRYEEAEAAFRQSGIAEAEHNLGELQRVAAQ
;
A
#
# COMPACT_ATOMS: atom_id res chain seq x y z
N MET A 1 30.76 -41.14 -68.46
CA MET A 1 29.80 -40.98 -67.33
C MET A 1 30.12 -39.77 -66.38
N ARG A 2 31.17 -39.00 -66.58
CA ARG A 2 31.52 -37.83 -65.68
C ARG A 2 30.94 -36.48 -66.11
N ASP A 3 30.32 -36.43 -67.32
CA ASP A 3 29.83 -35.10 -67.83
C ASP A 3 28.35 -34.82 -67.51
N LYS A 4 27.54 -35.86 -67.30
CA LYS A 4 26.10 -35.67 -66.93
C LYS A 4 25.88 -35.26 -65.51
N SER A 5 26.79 -35.58 -64.59
CA SER A 5 26.68 -35.15 -63.18
C SER A 5 27.03 -33.68 -62.95
N ARG A 6 27.93 -33.10 -63.79
CA ARG A 6 28.28 -31.66 -63.74
C ARG A 6 27.19 -30.76 -64.33
N LEU A 7 26.42 -31.28 -65.31
CA LEU A 7 25.30 -30.53 -65.89
C LEU A 7 24.11 -30.48 -64.93
N ALA A 8 23.83 -31.59 -64.22
CA ALA A 8 22.78 -31.64 -63.18
C ALA A 8 23.10 -30.75 -61.98
N ALA A 9 24.37 -30.72 -61.54
CA ALA A 9 24.80 -29.83 -60.44
C ALA A 9 24.73 -28.32 -60.81
N LYS A 10 25.06 -27.98 -62.09
CA LYS A 10 24.90 -26.62 -62.56
C LYS A 10 23.44 -26.19 -62.75
N ALA A 11 22.56 -27.11 -63.15
CA ALA A 11 21.13 -26.86 -63.27
C ALA A 11 20.47 -26.65 -61.89
N VAL A 12 20.87 -27.41 -60.87
CA VAL A 12 20.39 -27.25 -59.50
C VAL A 12 20.90 -25.94 -58.87
N LEU A 13 22.16 -25.55 -59.15
CA LEU A 13 22.73 -24.30 -58.68
C LEU A 13 22.08 -23.06 -59.35
N LEU A 14 21.78 -23.14 -60.66
CA LEU A 14 21.03 -22.11 -61.39
C LEU A 14 19.56 -22.02 -60.92
N PHE A 15 18.92 -23.14 -60.53
CA PHE A 15 17.56 -23.13 -59.99
C PHE A 15 17.51 -22.51 -58.60
N ILE A 16 18.52 -22.76 -57.75
CA ILE A 16 18.65 -22.13 -56.44
C ILE A 16 18.93 -20.64 -56.56
N ILE A 17 19.78 -20.18 -57.50
CA ILE A 17 20.04 -18.77 -57.76
C ILE A 17 18.80 -18.09 -58.36
N PHE A 18 17.98 -18.78 -59.16
CA PHE A 18 16.73 -18.26 -59.69
C PHE A 18 15.64 -18.11 -58.62
N LEU A 19 15.64 -18.99 -57.58
CA LEU A 19 14.76 -18.85 -56.41
C LEU A 19 15.18 -17.73 -55.46
N CYS A 20 16.48 -17.38 -55.42
CA CYS A 20 16.96 -16.27 -54.56
C CYS A 20 16.88 -14.86 -55.21
N ASN A 21 16.62 -14.80 -56.53
CA ASN A 21 16.56 -13.52 -57.28
C ASN A 21 15.19 -13.18 -57.87
N ASN A 22 14.13 -13.92 -57.53
CA ASN A 22 12.80 -13.47 -57.88
C ASN A 22 12.35 -12.44 -56.83
N PRO A 23 12.04 -11.18 -57.20
CA PRO A 23 11.29 -10.32 -56.32
C PRO A 23 9.96 -11.02 -56.11
N LEU A 24 9.71 -11.41 -54.87
CA LEU A 24 8.40 -11.89 -54.44
C LEU A 24 7.37 -10.83 -54.80
N ILE A 25 6.63 -11.08 -55.88
CA ILE A 25 5.39 -10.38 -56.14
C ILE A 25 4.49 -10.77 -54.99
N HIS A 26 4.48 -9.96 -53.94
CA HIS A 26 3.50 -10.10 -52.87
C HIS A 26 2.14 -9.78 -53.51
N ALA A 27 1.39 -10.83 -53.79
CA ALA A 27 -0.03 -10.70 -54.01
C ALA A 27 -0.57 -9.93 -52.76
N GLN A 28 -1.12 -8.79 -53.02
CA GLN A 28 -1.81 -7.95 -52.04
C GLN A 28 -2.96 -8.76 -51.47
N GLN A 29 -2.71 -9.44 -50.36
CA GLN A 29 -3.74 -10.15 -49.63
C GLN A 29 -4.34 -9.10 -48.68
N ASP A 30 -5.54 -8.62 -49.01
CA ASP A 30 -6.33 -7.75 -48.13
C ASP A 30 -6.50 -8.48 -46.79
N THR A 31 -5.65 -8.17 -45.82
CA THR A 31 -5.77 -8.74 -44.48
C THR A 31 -6.87 -7.97 -43.76
N ILE A 32 -8.05 -8.52 -43.74
CA ILE A 32 -9.15 -8.02 -42.92
C ILE A 32 -8.87 -8.45 -41.48
N ILE A 33 -8.35 -7.54 -40.66
CA ILE A 33 -8.25 -7.75 -39.22
C ILE A 33 -9.59 -7.35 -38.60
N THR A 34 -10.37 -8.32 -38.21
CA THR A 34 -11.60 -8.11 -37.45
C THR A 34 -11.25 -8.12 -35.97
N SER A 35 -11.15 -6.97 -35.34
CA SER A 35 -11.08 -6.89 -33.88
C SER A 35 -12.50 -6.84 -33.32
N THR A 36 -12.84 -7.80 -32.48
CA THR A 36 -14.13 -7.84 -31.78
C THR A 36 -13.95 -7.24 -30.41
N GLU A 37 -14.37 -6.01 -30.22
CA GLU A 37 -14.34 -5.32 -28.92
C GLU A 37 -15.71 -5.40 -28.25
N PHE A 38 -15.73 -5.85 -26.99
CA PHE A 38 -16.95 -5.83 -26.19
C PHE A 38 -17.20 -4.41 -25.66
N GLN A 39 -18.23 -3.75 -26.21
CA GLN A 39 -18.65 -2.43 -25.76
C GLN A 39 -19.84 -2.56 -24.79
N PRO A 40 -19.64 -2.28 -23.50
CA PRO A 40 -20.69 -2.28 -22.52
C PRO A 40 -21.72 -1.17 -22.82
N VAL A 41 -22.99 -1.51 -22.73
CA VAL A 41 -24.11 -0.58 -22.97
C VAL A 41 -24.90 -0.33 -21.71
N TRP A 42 -25.20 -1.39 -20.95
CA TRP A 42 -25.92 -1.29 -19.69
C TRP A 42 -25.52 -2.42 -18.73
N SER A 43 -25.87 -2.28 -17.47
CA SER A 43 -25.64 -3.31 -16.47
C SER A 43 -26.81 -3.45 -15.52
N LEU A 44 -27.03 -4.67 -15.05
CA LEU A 44 -27.88 -4.96 -13.90
C LEU A 44 -26.98 -5.12 -12.66
N LYS A 45 -27.44 -4.60 -11.53
CA LYS A 45 -26.67 -4.54 -10.30
C LYS A 45 -27.49 -4.99 -9.09
N ASN A 46 -26.79 -5.55 -8.14
CA ASN A 46 -27.32 -5.84 -6.81
C ASN A 46 -26.32 -5.31 -5.77
N ASN A 47 -26.79 -4.61 -4.75
CA ASN A 47 -25.98 -4.12 -3.65
C ASN A 47 -25.96 -5.15 -2.50
N LEU A 48 -24.85 -5.85 -2.36
CA LEU A 48 -24.67 -6.91 -1.37
C LEU A 48 -24.78 -6.41 0.08
N LEU A 49 -24.49 -5.12 0.34
CA LEU A 49 -24.65 -4.55 1.68
C LEU A 49 -26.13 -4.36 2.04
N TYR A 50 -26.97 -4.07 1.06
CA TYR A 50 -28.43 -4.01 1.26
C TYR A 50 -28.98 -5.40 1.54
N ASP A 51 -28.52 -6.41 0.82
CA ASP A 51 -28.92 -7.80 1.07
C ASP A 51 -28.52 -8.26 2.49
N ALA A 52 -27.33 -7.85 2.97
CA ALA A 52 -26.88 -8.12 4.33
C ALA A 52 -27.80 -7.48 5.40
N THR A 53 -28.55 -6.44 5.05
CA THR A 53 -29.59 -5.82 5.90
C THR A 53 -30.98 -6.36 5.61
N LEU A 54 -31.08 -7.48 4.92
CA LEU A 54 -32.35 -8.08 4.50
C LEU A 54 -33.21 -7.15 3.62
N THR A 55 -32.57 -6.28 2.82
CA THR A 55 -33.23 -5.36 1.90
C THR A 55 -32.99 -5.79 0.46
N PRO A 56 -33.85 -6.62 -0.14
CA PRO A 56 -33.81 -6.93 -1.55
C PRO A 56 -33.71 -5.66 -2.39
N ASN A 57 -32.82 -5.66 -3.36
CA ASN A 57 -32.56 -4.48 -4.15
C ASN A 57 -32.14 -4.84 -5.59
N ILE A 58 -32.40 -3.95 -6.50
CA ILE A 58 -31.97 -4.06 -7.88
C ILE A 58 -31.56 -2.69 -8.40
N GLY A 59 -30.47 -2.66 -9.15
CA GLY A 59 -30.00 -1.47 -9.86
C GLY A 59 -29.85 -1.74 -11.35
N ALA A 60 -30.09 -0.71 -12.13
CA ALA A 60 -29.76 -0.70 -13.55
C ALA A 60 -28.93 0.52 -13.88
N GLU A 61 -27.93 0.36 -14.74
CA GLU A 61 -27.09 1.45 -15.22
C GLU A 61 -26.98 1.38 -16.74
N VAL A 62 -27.10 2.53 -17.38
CA VAL A 62 -26.98 2.68 -18.82
C VAL A 62 -25.86 3.66 -19.16
N ARG A 63 -25.08 3.33 -20.16
CA ARG A 63 -24.06 4.21 -20.73
C ARG A 63 -24.73 5.34 -21.49
N THR A 64 -24.41 6.59 -21.13
CA THR A 64 -24.92 7.79 -21.80
C THR A 64 -23.88 8.47 -22.67
N GLY A 65 -22.60 8.15 -22.48
CA GLY A 65 -21.49 8.68 -23.26
C GLY A 65 -20.24 7.82 -23.14
N SER A 66 -19.12 8.28 -23.68
CA SER A 66 -17.83 7.57 -23.55
C SER A 66 -17.36 7.44 -22.09
N ARG A 67 -17.63 8.47 -21.30
CA ARG A 67 -17.20 8.58 -19.88
C ARG A 67 -18.38 8.81 -18.93
N THR A 68 -19.62 8.68 -19.39
CA THR A 68 -20.79 8.99 -18.57
C THR A 68 -21.79 7.85 -18.58
N SER A 69 -22.45 7.67 -17.45
CA SER A 69 -23.55 6.72 -17.28
C SER A 69 -24.60 7.27 -16.33
N LEU A 70 -25.82 6.76 -16.46
CA LEU A 70 -26.93 7.01 -15.57
C LEU A 70 -27.36 5.69 -14.94
N GLN A 71 -27.45 5.65 -13.62
CA GLN A 71 -27.97 4.48 -12.90
C GLN A 71 -29.14 4.85 -12.01
N ALA A 72 -29.95 3.85 -11.69
CA ALA A 72 -30.97 3.92 -10.67
C ALA A 72 -31.00 2.61 -9.88
N PHE A 73 -31.10 2.72 -8.56
CA PHE A 73 -31.35 1.61 -7.65
C PHE A 73 -32.74 1.72 -7.06
N TYR A 74 -33.36 0.58 -6.86
CA TYR A 74 -34.60 0.42 -6.09
C TYR A 74 -34.34 -0.62 -4.99
N GLY A 75 -34.69 -0.31 -3.76
CA GLY A 75 -34.64 -1.21 -2.62
C GLY A 75 -35.97 -1.27 -1.91
N LEU A 76 -36.34 -2.46 -1.46
CA LEU A 76 -37.60 -2.69 -0.74
C LEU A 76 -37.33 -3.61 0.45
N ASN A 77 -37.64 -3.16 1.64
CA ASN A 77 -37.63 -3.98 2.83
C ASN A 77 -39.06 -4.09 3.41
N PRO A 78 -39.72 -5.21 3.23
CA PRO A 78 -41.12 -5.36 3.67
C PRO A 78 -41.25 -5.98 5.09
N TRP A 79 -40.15 -6.26 5.79
CA TRP A 79 -40.15 -7.14 6.94
C TRP A 79 -40.78 -6.53 8.18
N ARG A 80 -41.71 -7.28 8.78
CA ARG A 80 -42.27 -7.08 10.11
C ARG A 80 -41.98 -8.32 10.92
N PHE A 81 -41.12 -8.19 11.93
CA PHE A 81 -40.71 -9.33 12.76
C PHE A 81 -41.66 -9.56 13.95
N SER A 82 -42.22 -8.46 14.50
CA SER A 82 -43.25 -8.47 15.55
C SER A 82 -44.02 -7.16 15.51
N ASP A 83 -44.94 -6.98 16.44
CA ASP A 83 -45.72 -5.74 16.56
C ASP A 83 -44.83 -4.54 16.97
N THR A 84 -43.75 -4.79 17.70
CA THR A 84 -42.78 -3.78 18.17
C THR A 84 -41.43 -3.82 17.42
N LYS A 85 -41.27 -4.76 16.47
CA LYS A 85 -40.03 -4.86 15.70
C LYS A 85 -40.31 -4.96 14.20
N ARG A 86 -39.99 -3.91 13.48
CA ARG A 86 -40.21 -3.80 12.04
C ARG A 86 -39.09 -3.01 11.35
N LEU A 87 -38.81 -3.38 10.12
CA LEU A 87 -37.85 -2.69 9.27
C LEU A 87 -38.46 -2.59 7.86
N ARG A 88 -39.47 -1.73 7.74
CA ARG A 88 -40.15 -1.54 6.46
C ARG A 88 -39.71 -0.23 5.85
N HIS A 89 -39.19 -0.30 4.66
CA HIS A 89 -38.88 0.88 3.86
C HIS A 89 -38.79 0.53 2.38
N TRP A 90 -38.98 1.52 1.57
CA TRP A 90 -38.57 1.48 0.17
C TRP A 90 -37.67 2.68 -0.13
N SER A 91 -36.84 2.53 -1.13
CA SER A 91 -35.91 3.60 -1.54
C SER A 91 -35.72 3.57 -3.05
N VAL A 92 -35.53 4.75 -3.63
CA VAL A 92 -35.06 4.93 -5.00
C VAL A 92 -33.86 5.86 -5.00
N MET A 93 -32.83 5.52 -5.79
CA MET A 93 -31.59 6.29 -5.85
C MET A 93 -31.11 6.39 -7.29
N PRO A 94 -31.54 7.42 -8.04
CA PRO A 94 -30.91 7.78 -9.30
C PRO A 94 -29.55 8.42 -9.09
N GLU A 95 -28.60 8.16 -10.00
CA GLU A 95 -27.25 8.71 -9.95
C GLU A 95 -26.69 8.91 -11.35
N PHE A 96 -26.14 10.08 -11.61
CA PHE A 96 -25.33 10.38 -12.78
C PHE A 96 -23.85 10.19 -12.43
N ARG A 97 -23.10 9.49 -13.29
CA ARG A 97 -21.70 9.13 -13.07
C ARG A 97 -20.79 9.64 -14.18
N TYR A 98 -19.59 10.03 -13.77
CA TYR A 98 -18.48 10.35 -14.64
C TYR A 98 -17.30 9.42 -14.34
N TRP A 99 -16.80 8.71 -15.36
CA TRP A 99 -15.75 7.71 -15.27
C TRP A 99 -14.39 8.32 -15.58
N LEU A 100 -13.51 8.35 -14.57
CA LEU A 100 -12.20 8.98 -14.64
C LEU A 100 -11.20 8.20 -15.51
N SER A 101 -11.35 6.88 -15.55
CA SER A 101 -10.50 5.95 -16.31
C SER A 101 -10.71 5.98 -17.83
N GLY A 102 -11.64 6.78 -18.34
CA GLY A 102 -11.89 6.92 -19.78
C GLY A 102 -12.89 5.91 -20.35
N GLU A 103 -13.21 4.85 -19.63
CA GLU A 103 -14.15 3.80 -20.02
C GLU A 103 -15.28 3.67 -18.99
N THR A 104 -16.52 3.56 -19.45
CA THR A 104 -17.66 3.28 -18.57
C THR A 104 -17.62 1.84 -18.04
N PHE A 105 -18.11 1.65 -16.82
CA PHE A 105 -18.17 0.37 -16.08
C PHE A 105 -16.80 -0.22 -15.67
N ARG A 106 -15.73 0.61 -15.65
CA ARG A 106 -14.40 0.18 -15.23
C ARG A 106 -13.60 1.33 -14.59
N GLY A 107 -12.88 1.02 -13.49
CA GLY A 107 -12.00 1.95 -12.81
C GLY A 107 -12.73 2.97 -11.93
N TRP A 108 -12.08 4.07 -11.66
CA TRP A 108 -12.60 5.12 -10.79
C TRP A 108 -13.71 5.93 -11.43
N PHE A 109 -14.74 6.24 -10.65
CA PHE A 109 -15.82 7.15 -11.04
C PHE A 109 -16.20 8.09 -9.90
N THR A 110 -16.76 9.22 -10.26
CA THR A 110 -17.47 10.13 -9.36
C THR A 110 -18.89 10.30 -9.86
N GLY A 111 -19.82 10.67 -8.96
CA GLY A 111 -21.22 10.81 -9.33
C GLY A 111 -21.97 11.79 -8.45
N ILE A 112 -23.13 12.18 -8.94
CA ILE A 112 -24.14 12.95 -8.18
C ILE A 112 -25.35 12.05 -8.09
N HIS A 113 -25.79 11.79 -6.87
CA HIS A 113 -27.00 10.99 -6.62
C HIS A 113 -28.09 11.79 -5.91
N ALA A 114 -29.31 11.47 -6.20
CA ALA A 114 -30.47 11.78 -5.38
C ALA A 114 -30.98 10.50 -4.74
N LEU A 115 -31.70 10.63 -3.63
CA LEU A 115 -32.34 9.50 -2.96
C LEU A 115 -33.67 9.93 -2.37
N GLY A 116 -34.57 8.99 -2.27
CA GLY A 116 -35.86 9.22 -1.62
C GLY A 116 -36.59 7.92 -1.33
N GLY A 117 -37.50 7.97 -0.37
CA GLY A 117 -38.28 6.80 0.03
C GLY A 117 -39.12 7.06 1.26
N GLU A 118 -39.79 6.01 1.71
CA GLU A 118 -40.58 6.00 2.93
C GLU A 118 -40.03 4.92 3.87
N PHE A 119 -40.22 5.14 5.13
CA PHE A 119 -39.77 4.19 6.16
C PHE A 119 -40.81 4.05 7.27
N ASN A 120 -40.84 2.86 7.86
CA ASN A 120 -41.63 2.54 9.05
C ASN A 120 -40.78 1.52 9.85
N VAL A 121 -40.04 2.03 10.82
CA VAL A 121 -38.98 1.31 11.51
C VAL A 121 -39.19 1.38 13.02
N ALA A 122 -39.09 0.24 13.70
CA ALA A 122 -39.22 0.14 15.15
C ALA A 122 -38.39 -1.03 15.71
N GLY A 123 -37.82 -0.87 16.90
CA GLY A 123 -37.14 -1.94 17.63
C GLY A 123 -35.91 -2.49 16.91
N VAL A 124 -35.21 -1.69 16.12
CA VAL A 124 -34.06 -2.09 15.30
C VAL A 124 -32.79 -1.41 15.79
N LYS A 125 -31.76 -2.21 16.00
CA LYS A 125 -30.42 -1.73 16.32
C LYS A 125 -29.57 -1.66 15.05
N LEU A 126 -29.17 -0.45 14.68
CA LEU A 126 -28.31 -0.24 13.52
C LEU A 126 -26.84 -0.38 13.90
N PRO A 127 -25.97 -0.85 12.97
CA PRO A 127 -24.54 -0.94 13.18
C PRO A 127 -23.94 0.43 13.54
N PHE A 128 -22.78 0.42 14.23
CA PHE A 128 -22.02 1.61 14.60
C PHE A 128 -22.76 2.62 15.49
N GLY A 129 -23.90 2.20 16.08
CA GLY A 129 -24.67 3.08 16.95
C GLY A 129 -25.37 4.24 16.25
N LEU A 130 -25.61 4.13 14.95
CA LEU A 130 -26.39 5.08 14.18
C LEU A 130 -27.85 5.02 14.63
N PHE A 131 -28.48 6.20 14.84
CA PHE A 131 -29.88 6.34 15.21
C PHE A 131 -30.31 5.42 16.38
N LYS A 132 -29.60 5.49 17.50
CA LYS A 132 -29.81 4.63 18.69
C LYS A 132 -31.25 4.62 19.18
N ASP A 133 -31.99 5.68 18.94
CA ASP A 133 -33.37 5.84 19.39
C ASP A 133 -34.35 4.91 18.65
N LEU A 134 -33.98 4.38 17.46
CA LEU A 134 -34.74 3.38 16.73
C LEU A 134 -34.88 2.03 17.48
N GLU A 135 -34.04 1.77 18.47
CA GLU A 135 -34.14 0.57 19.31
C GLU A 135 -35.35 0.64 20.26
N HIS A 136 -35.73 1.87 20.67
CA HIS A 136 -36.73 2.10 21.71
C HIS A 136 -38.04 2.73 21.22
N HIS A 137 -38.02 3.33 20.04
CA HIS A 137 -39.18 4.03 19.48
C HIS A 137 -39.54 3.52 18.09
N HIS A 138 -40.78 3.84 17.67
CA HIS A 138 -41.28 3.58 16.34
C HIS A 138 -41.28 4.89 15.55
N TYR A 139 -40.66 4.85 14.37
CA TYR A 139 -40.57 5.98 13.44
C TYR A 139 -41.18 5.61 12.11
N GLU A 140 -42.01 6.49 11.59
CA GLU A 140 -42.52 6.39 10.21
C GLU A 140 -42.47 7.75 9.54
N GLY A 141 -42.29 7.75 8.23
CA GLY A 141 -42.19 9.00 7.48
C GLY A 141 -41.58 8.79 6.11
N TRP A 142 -41.22 9.90 5.50
CA TRP A 142 -40.54 9.91 4.22
C TRP A 142 -39.20 10.67 4.33
N TYR A 143 -38.35 10.44 3.33
CA TYR A 143 -37.10 11.17 3.22
C TYR A 143 -36.74 11.45 1.76
N ALA A 144 -36.04 12.55 1.54
CA ALA A 144 -35.46 12.90 0.25
C ALA A 144 -34.12 13.60 0.47
N GLY A 145 -33.20 13.38 -0.44
CA GLY A 145 -31.88 13.97 -0.33
C GLY A 145 -31.03 13.73 -1.56
N GLY A 146 -29.75 14.00 -1.40
CA GLY A 146 -28.76 13.78 -2.45
C GLY A 146 -27.35 14.02 -1.97
N GLY A 147 -26.39 13.71 -2.82
CA GLY A 147 -24.99 13.86 -2.45
C GLY A 147 -24.05 13.55 -3.61
N LEU A 148 -22.77 13.56 -3.27
CA LEU A 148 -21.69 13.22 -4.17
C LEU A 148 -21.21 11.81 -3.86
N THR A 149 -20.86 11.06 -4.90
CA THR A 149 -20.33 9.69 -4.82
C THR A 149 -18.94 9.63 -5.38
N ILE A 150 -18.09 8.81 -4.77
CA ILE A 150 -16.86 8.30 -5.35
C ILE A 150 -16.86 6.77 -5.25
N GLY A 151 -16.35 6.10 -6.27
CA GLY A 151 -16.29 4.65 -6.28
C GLY A 151 -15.31 4.09 -7.31
N HIS A 152 -15.12 2.78 -7.24
CA HIS A 152 -14.27 2.04 -8.15
C HIS A 152 -14.93 0.74 -8.59
N ALA A 153 -14.82 0.41 -9.87
CA ALA A 153 -15.34 -0.82 -10.48
C ALA A 153 -14.19 -1.69 -10.97
N TRP A 154 -14.08 -2.91 -10.40
CA TRP A 154 -13.13 -3.95 -10.81
C TRP A 154 -13.77 -4.90 -11.79
N ARG A 155 -13.05 -5.24 -12.85
CA ARG A 155 -13.46 -6.29 -13.79
C ARG A 155 -13.11 -7.65 -13.19
N LEU A 156 -14.11 -8.47 -12.91
CA LEU A 156 -13.93 -9.86 -12.45
C LEU A 156 -13.88 -10.84 -13.62
N ALA A 157 -14.72 -10.58 -14.64
CA ALA A 157 -14.81 -11.37 -15.87
C ALA A 157 -15.37 -10.49 -17.00
N ASP A 158 -15.60 -11.04 -18.18
CA ASP A 158 -16.09 -10.27 -19.33
C ASP A 158 -17.41 -9.53 -19.03
N HIS A 159 -18.33 -10.19 -18.36
CA HIS A 159 -19.62 -9.64 -18.01
C HIS A 159 -19.75 -9.25 -16.54
N TRP A 160 -18.83 -9.62 -15.66
CA TRP A 160 -18.96 -9.40 -14.24
C TRP A 160 -18.04 -8.29 -13.72
N ARG A 161 -18.61 -7.43 -12.88
CA ARG A 161 -17.91 -6.34 -12.19
C ARG A 161 -18.23 -6.41 -10.71
N LEU A 162 -17.25 -6.12 -9.88
CA LEU A 162 -17.43 -5.75 -8.48
C LEU A 162 -17.25 -4.23 -8.38
N GLU A 163 -18.11 -3.57 -7.65
CA GLU A 163 -18.07 -2.12 -7.52
C GLU A 163 -18.21 -1.73 -6.06
N ALA A 164 -17.31 -0.90 -5.56
CA ALA A 164 -17.43 -0.28 -4.25
C ALA A 164 -17.61 1.23 -4.40
N ALA A 165 -18.54 1.80 -3.63
CA ALA A 165 -18.81 3.23 -3.68
C ALA A 165 -19.22 3.76 -2.30
N VAL A 166 -18.81 4.99 -2.03
CA VAL A 166 -19.24 5.77 -0.86
C VAL A 166 -19.78 7.12 -1.33
N GLY A 167 -20.79 7.63 -0.64
CA GLY A 167 -21.37 8.93 -0.92
C GLY A 167 -21.60 9.74 0.34
N LEU A 168 -21.37 11.03 0.25
CA LEU A 168 -21.64 12.01 1.29
C LEU A 168 -22.65 13.01 0.77
N GLY A 169 -23.57 13.46 1.63
CA GLY A 169 -24.60 14.38 1.20
C GLY A 169 -25.53 14.82 2.33
N PHE A 170 -26.70 15.22 1.91
CA PHE A 170 -27.75 15.74 2.77
C PHE A 170 -29.03 14.95 2.56
N ILE A 171 -29.74 14.66 3.65
CA ILE A 171 -31.06 14.02 3.64
C ILE A 171 -32.00 14.82 4.53
N HIS A 172 -33.15 15.15 4.00
CA HIS A 172 -34.28 15.70 4.74
C HIS A 172 -35.26 14.56 5.05
N PHE A 173 -35.60 14.43 6.31
CA PHE A 173 -36.63 13.52 6.82
C PHE A 173 -37.82 14.34 7.30
N ASP A 174 -39.00 13.82 7.05
CA ASP A 174 -40.23 14.27 7.72
C ASP A 174 -40.87 13.03 8.35
N TYR A 175 -40.96 13.02 9.69
CA TYR A 175 -41.26 11.83 10.44
C TYR A 175 -42.22 12.04 11.60
N ASP A 176 -42.91 10.96 11.93
CA ASP A 176 -43.68 10.77 13.14
C ASP A 176 -42.99 9.75 14.04
N LYS A 177 -42.80 10.10 15.31
CA LYS A 177 -42.20 9.26 16.36
C LYS A 177 -43.27 8.82 17.34
N TYR A 178 -43.37 7.54 17.59
CA TYR A 178 -44.31 6.91 18.51
C TYR A 178 -43.62 6.10 19.59
N VAL A 179 -44.31 5.87 20.70
CA VAL A 179 -43.90 4.84 21.66
C VAL A 179 -43.92 3.48 20.94
N ASN A 180 -42.89 2.66 21.15
CA ASN A 180 -42.77 1.36 20.47
C ASN A 180 -43.64 0.30 21.16
N GLU A 181 -44.95 0.50 21.08
CA GLU A 181 -46.00 -0.40 21.61
C GLU A 181 -47.08 -0.58 20.54
N VAL A 182 -48.00 -1.54 20.82
CA VAL A 182 -49.16 -1.70 19.96
C VAL A 182 -50.09 -0.47 20.11
N CYS A 183 -50.29 0.29 19.06
CA CYS A 183 -51.01 1.56 19.09
C CYS A 183 -50.40 2.61 20.06
N GLY A 184 -49.07 2.64 20.13
CA GLY A 184 -48.38 3.61 20.98
C GLY A 184 -48.69 5.06 20.60
N PRO A 185 -48.79 5.98 21.58
CA PRO A 185 -49.09 7.37 21.33
C PRO A 185 -47.99 8.06 20.54
N LEU A 186 -48.37 9.09 19.75
CA LEU A 186 -47.45 9.97 19.06
C LEU A 186 -46.66 10.80 20.10
N LEU A 187 -45.36 10.79 19.99
CA LEU A 187 -44.44 11.52 20.86
C LEU A 187 -43.97 12.83 20.23
N GLU A 188 -43.67 12.78 18.93
CA GLU A 188 -43.05 13.87 18.20
C GLU A 188 -43.37 13.75 16.71
N SER A 189 -43.54 14.87 16.04
CA SER A 189 -43.71 14.94 14.58
C SER A 189 -42.95 16.16 14.05
N GLY A 190 -42.22 15.99 12.97
CA GLY A 190 -41.50 17.10 12.36
C GLY A 190 -40.33 16.74 11.46
N PRO A 191 -39.70 17.76 10.91
CA PRO A 191 -38.56 17.58 10.01
C PRO A 191 -37.25 17.33 10.77
N TYR A 192 -36.37 16.50 10.19
CA TYR A 192 -34.99 16.30 10.63
C TYR A 192 -34.04 16.36 9.44
N ASN A 193 -32.96 17.11 9.58
CA ASN A 193 -31.96 17.28 8.53
C ASN A 193 -30.67 16.56 8.94
N TYR A 194 -30.21 15.68 8.06
CA TYR A 194 -28.99 14.89 8.23
C TYR A 194 -27.95 15.29 7.19
N VAL A 195 -26.69 15.47 7.67
CA VAL A 195 -25.52 15.66 6.81
C VAL A 195 -24.52 14.56 7.16
N GLY A 196 -24.11 13.78 6.18
CA GLY A 196 -23.18 12.67 6.43
C GLY A 196 -23.17 11.66 5.28
N PRO A 197 -22.76 10.40 5.56
CA PRO A 197 -22.82 9.33 4.57
C PRO A 197 -24.24 9.05 4.09
N THR A 198 -24.50 9.24 2.80
CA THR A 198 -25.81 9.02 2.15
C THR A 198 -25.84 7.76 1.29
N LYS A 199 -24.66 7.20 1.02
CA LYS A 199 -24.51 5.99 0.22
C LYS A 199 -23.33 5.16 0.68
N LEU A 200 -23.56 3.86 0.80
CA LEU A 200 -22.53 2.82 0.94
C LEU A 200 -22.93 1.65 0.07
N ALA A 201 -22.08 1.28 -0.87
CA ALA A 201 -22.41 0.24 -1.84
C ALA A 201 -21.23 -0.70 -2.09
N LEU A 202 -21.55 -1.99 -2.09
CA LEU A 202 -20.72 -3.05 -2.64
C LEU A 202 -21.60 -3.79 -3.65
N ASN A 203 -21.46 -3.44 -4.92
CA ASN A 203 -22.33 -3.93 -5.96
C ASN A 203 -21.69 -5.07 -6.72
N LEU A 204 -22.43 -6.16 -6.92
CA LEU A 204 -22.18 -7.11 -7.99
C LEU A 204 -22.97 -6.68 -9.23
N ALA A 205 -22.26 -6.49 -10.34
CA ALA A 205 -22.85 -5.96 -11.57
C ALA A 205 -22.62 -6.94 -12.73
N TYR A 206 -23.69 -7.23 -13.47
CA TYR A 206 -23.66 -7.97 -14.72
C TYR A 206 -23.80 -7.00 -15.89
N VAL A 207 -22.75 -6.91 -16.71
CA VAL A 207 -22.64 -5.95 -17.81
C VAL A 207 -23.10 -6.59 -19.11
N ILE A 208 -24.00 -5.91 -19.82
CA ILE A 208 -24.52 -6.31 -21.12
C ILE A 208 -24.07 -5.30 -22.17
N GLY A 209 -23.56 -5.79 -23.28
CA GLY A 209 -23.00 -4.95 -24.32
C GLY A 209 -23.16 -5.55 -25.71
N LYS A 210 -22.68 -4.82 -26.69
CA LYS A 210 -22.61 -5.26 -28.07
C LYS A 210 -21.16 -5.62 -28.41
N LYS A 211 -20.98 -6.69 -29.17
CA LYS A 211 -19.71 -6.94 -29.84
C LYS A 211 -19.66 -6.00 -31.05
N LYS A 212 -18.71 -5.09 -31.06
CA LYS A 212 -18.45 -4.22 -32.20
C LYS A 212 -17.32 -4.85 -33.00
N GLU A 213 -17.67 -5.33 -34.17
CA GLU A 213 -16.67 -5.71 -35.17
C GLU A 213 -16.23 -4.45 -35.90
N THR A 214 -14.99 -4.07 -35.69
CA THR A 214 -14.41 -2.97 -36.46
C THR A 214 -13.64 -3.59 -37.60
N VAL A 215 -14.21 -3.52 -38.81
CA VAL A 215 -13.53 -3.87 -40.04
C VAL A 215 -12.68 -2.67 -40.43
N VAL A 216 -11.39 -2.74 -40.21
CA VAL A 216 -10.45 -1.75 -40.72
C VAL A 216 -10.04 -2.17 -42.13
N LYS A 217 -10.64 -1.54 -43.15
CA LYS A 217 -10.21 -1.68 -44.53
C LYS A 217 -9.02 -0.73 -44.74
N ILE A 218 -7.81 -1.28 -44.71
CA ILE A 218 -6.61 -0.51 -45.00
C ILE A 218 -6.46 -0.47 -46.53
N ILE A 219 -6.85 0.65 -47.12
CA ILE A 219 -6.50 1.01 -48.49
C ILE A 219 -5.50 2.16 -48.37
N GLU A 220 -4.22 1.84 -48.35
CA GLU A 220 -3.11 2.65 -48.78
C GLU A 220 -1.83 1.88 -48.44
N ALA A 221 -0.80 2.02 -49.29
CA ALA A 221 0.52 1.49 -49.00
C ALA A 221 1.04 2.15 -47.70
N VAL A 222 0.71 1.57 -46.58
CA VAL A 222 1.33 1.92 -45.30
C VAL A 222 2.78 1.46 -45.42
N PRO A 223 3.77 2.33 -45.17
CA PRO A 223 5.12 1.85 -44.94
C PRO A 223 5.02 0.73 -43.90
N LEU A 224 5.73 -0.38 -44.14
CA LEU A 224 5.76 -1.52 -43.24
C LEU A 224 5.78 -1.03 -41.79
N PRO A 225 4.89 -1.50 -40.91
CA PRO A 225 4.95 -1.08 -39.54
C PRO A 225 6.38 -1.33 -39.06
N VAL A 226 7.05 -0.26 -38.72
CA VAL A 226 8.37 -0.35 -38.14
C VAL A 226 8.18 -1.19 -36.89
N ALA A 227 8.81 -2.34 -36.83
CA ALA A 227 8.76 -3.21 -35.66
C ALA A 227 9.15 -2.37 -34.45
N GLU A 228 8.28 -2.30 -33.45
CA GLU A 228 8.62 -1.59 -32.22
C GLU A 228 9.96 -2.13 -31.68
N PRO A 229 10.81 -1.26 -31.13
CA PRO A 229 12.11 -1.69 -30.64
C PRO A 229 11.94 -2.71 -29.52
N GLU A 230 12.62 -3.85 -29.65
CA GLU A 230 12.65 -4.89 -28.63
C GLU A 230 13.74 -4.58 -27.61
N TRP A 231 13.41 -3.80 -26.60
CA TRP A 231 14.35 -3.46 -25.54
C TRP A 231 14.63 -4.67 -24.65
N GLN A 232 15.90 -5.05 -24.54
CA GLN A 232 16.37 -6.10 -23.65
C GLN A 232 16.70 -5.55 -22.26
N LEU A 233 16.06 -6.15 -21.26
CA LEU A 233 16.23 -5.83 -19.84
C LEU A 233 16.57 -7.12 -19.10
N CYS A 234 17.41 -7.02 -18.07
CA CYS A 234 17.80 -8.16 -17.24
C CYS A 234 17.42 -7.95 -15.78
N TYR A 235 16.95 -9.04 -15.16
CA TYR A 235 16.76 -9.11 -13.71
C TYR A 235 18.07 -9.54 -13.06
N VAL A 236 18.37 -8.95 -11.91
CA VAL A 236 19.56 -9.27 -11.14
C VAL A 236 19.18 -10.14 -9.95
N THR A 237 19.87 -11.28 -9.81
CA THR A 237 19.73 -12.12 -8.63
C THR A 237 20.69 -11.59 -7.55
N PRO A 238 20.18 -11.14 -6.39
CA PRO A 238 21.02 -10.65 -5.31
C PRO A 238 21.82 -11.80 -4.69
N GLN A 239 22.92 -11.46 -4.03
CA GLN A 239 23.67 -12.45 -3.26
C GLN A 239 22.82 -12.99 -2.10
N ALA A 240 22.97 -14.27 -1.80
CA ALA A 240 22.35 -14.86 -0.63
C ALA A 240 22.91 -14.23 0.64
N GLU A 241 22.05 -13.86 1.58
CA GLU A 241 22.47 -13.46 2.92
C GLU A 241 23.06 -14.68 3.65
N PRO A 242 24.32 -14.64 4.10
CA PRO A 242 24.90 -15.77 4.84
C PRO A 242 24.14 -16.07 6.12
N GLU A 243 23.64 -15.02 6.77
CA GLU A 243 22.82 -15.07 7.97
C GLU A 243 21.78 -13.95 7.91
N LYS A 244 20.52 -14.30 8.01
CA LYS A 244 19.42 -13.33 8.02
C LYS A 244 19.27 -12.70 9.40
N SER A 245 20.13 -11.72 9.70
CA SER A 245 20.09 -10.98 10.96
C SER A 245 19.12 -9.79 10.86
N ARG A 246 18.27 -9.64 11.86
CA ARG A 246 17.27 -8.56 11.95
C ARG A 246 17.26 -8.00 13.37
N SER A 247 16.69 -6.80 13.53
CA SER A 247 16.48 -6.22 14.85
C SER A 247 15.11 -5.58 14.98
N LEU A 248 14.59 -5.61 16.21
CA LEU A 248 13.45 -4.81 16.65
C LEU A 248 13.90 -3.92 17.78
N SER A 249 13.55 -2.66 17.75
CA SER A 249 13.87 -1.69 18.80
C SER A 249 12.64 -1.00 19.34
N GLY A 250 12.72 -0.55 20.58
CA GLY A 250 11.65 0.22 21.21
C GLY A 250 12.16 1.06 22.37
N LYS A 251 11.28 1.91 22.87
CA LYS A 251 11.50 2.72 24.07
C LYS A 251 10.50 2.35 25.14
N ALA A 252 10.96 2.13 26.36
CA ALA A 252 10.13 1.90 27.53
C ALA A 252 10.26 3.08 28.51
N PHE A 253 9.12 3.73 28.78
CA PHE A 253 9.02 4.86 29.71
C PHE A 253 8.59 4.38 31.10
N LEU A 254 9.50 3.68 31.77
CA LEU A 254 9.23 3.07 33.07
C LEU A 254 9.30 4.08 34.20
N ASP A 255 8.24 4.14 34.98
CA ASP A 255 8.18 4.94 36.21
C ASP A 255 8.83 4.19 37.38
N PHE A 256 9.71 4.89 38.11
CA PHE A 256 10.36 4.37 39.31
C PHE A 256 9.96 5.17 40.54
N VAL A 257 9.93 4.53 41.68
CA VAL A 257 9.81 5.23 42.96
C VAL A 257 11.06 6.11 43.15
N VAL A 258 10.90 7.27 43.79
CA VAL A 258 12.00 8.23 43.98
C VAL A 258 13.22 7.54 44.59
N ASN A 259 14.38 7.73 43.97
CA ASN A 259 15.66 7.13 44.34
C ASN A 259 15.67 5.58 44.33
N LYS A 260 14.74 4.93 43.61
CA LYS A 260 14.69 3.48 43.43
C LYS A 260 14.95 3.09 41.99
N THR A 261 15.36 1.85 41.83
CA THR A 261 15.66 1.26 40.53
C THR A 261 14.86 -0.03 40.28
N ASP A 262 14.07 -0.49 41.28
CA ASP A 262 13.23 -1.66 41.15
C ASP A 262 12.02 -1.38 40.25
N ILE A 263 11.74 -2.28 39.31
CA ILE A 263 10.59 -2.21 38.43
C ILE A 263 9.39 -2.81 39.16
N ARG A 264 8.35 -1.99 39.33
CA ARG A 264 7.08 -2.40 39.89
C ARG A 264 6.00 -2.29 38.81
N ARG A 265 5.45 -3.44 38.39
CA ARG A 265 4.44 -3.51 37.33
C ARG A 265 3.17 -2.72 37.68
N ASP A 266 2.79 -2.73 38.95
CA ASP A 266 1.63 -2.03 39.50
C ASP A 266 1.83 -0.53 39.73
N TYR A 267 3.03 0.00 39.47
CA TYR A 267 3.34 1.39 39.72
C TYR A 267 3.06 2.26 38.50
N ARG A 268 2.12 3.19 38.62
CA ARG A 268 1.74 4.16 37.57
C ARG A 268 1.42 3.48 36.23
N ARG A 269 2.18 3.82 35.17
CA ARG A 269 1.97 3.34 33.79
C ARG A 269 2.77 2.11 33.44
N ASN A 270 3.55 1.57 34.39
CA ASN A 270 4.47 0.48 34.09
C ASN A 270 3.79 -0.74 33.48
N ALA A 271 2.56 -1.07 33.88
CA ALA A 271 1.86 -2.22 33.31
C ALA A 271 1.69 -2.10 31.79
N SER A 272 1.35 -0.90 31.29
CA SER A 272 1.17 -0.66 29.85
C SER A 272 2.51 -0.58 29.10
N GLU A 273 3.53 0.03 29.70
CA GLU A 273 4.85 0.12 29.09
C GLU A 273 5.53 -1.25 29.00
N LEU A 274 5.46 -2.05 30.05
CA LEU A 274 5.98 -3.41 30.06
C LEU A 274 5.23 -4.32 29.09
N ALA A 275 3.91 -4.15 28.93
CA ALA A 275 3.14 -4.90 27.93
C ALA A 275 3.63 -4.64 26.50
N LYS A 276 4.01 -3.40 26.14
CA LYS A 276 4.59 -3.09 24.84
C LYS A 276 5.94 -3.79 24.62
N VAL A 277 6.77 -3.82 25.65
CA VAL A 277 8.06 -4.55 25.63
C VAL A 277 7.81 -6.05 25.44
N GLU A 278 6.90 -6.63 26.22
CA GLU A 278 6.50 -8.03 26.12
C GLU A 278 6.02 -8.36 24.70
N GLU A 279 5.14 -7.53 24.12
CA GLU A 279 4.62 -7.70 22.76
C GLU A 279 5.74 -7.67 21.74
N THR A 280 6.67 -6.70 21.83
CA THR A 280 7.81 -6.59 20.91
C THR A 280 8.69 -7.83 20.95
N ILE A 281 8.99 -8.34 22.13
CA ILE A 281 9.82 -9.53 22.30
C ILE A 281 9.08 -10.80 21.85
N ASP A 282 7.78 -10.87 22.13
CA ASP A 282 6.96 -12.02 21.79
C ASP A 282 6.82 -12.23 20.28
N VAL A 283 6.86 -11.15 19.47
CA VAL A 283 6.91 -11.24 18.01
C VAL A 283 8.07 -12.13 17.54
N VAL A 284 9.23 -12.03 18.19
CA VAL A 284 10.40 -12.85 17.86
C VAL A 284 10.35 -14.18 18.59
N ARG A 285 10.11 -14.18 19.90
CA ARG A 285 10.20 -15.37 20.75
C ARG A 285 9.22 -16.48 20.35
N LYS A 286 8.01 -16.09 19.91
CA LYS A 286 6.94 -17.05 19.56
C LYS A 286 7.03 -17.54 18.11
N ASP A 287 7.88 -16.96 17.30
CA ASP A 287 8.05 -17.41 15.94
C ASP A 287 9.08 -18.55 15.86
N PRO A 288 8.69 -19.74 15.38
CA PRO A 288 9.58 -20.90 15.34
C PRO A 288 10.74 -20.74 14.33
N ASN A 289 10.67 -19.73 13.46
CA ASN A 289 11.69 -19.47 12.45
C ASN A 289 12.78 -18.52 12.94
N THR A 290 12.65 -17.97 14.15
CA THR A 290 13.55 -16.94 14.67
C THR A 290 14.32 -17.42 15.91
N THR A 291 15.53 -16.90 16.09
CA THR A 291 16.35 -17.14 17.28
C THR A 291 16.93 -15.82 17.75
N ILE A 292 16.65 -15.43 18.99
CA ILE A 292 17.21 -14.22 19.60
C ILE A 292 18.72 -14.43 19.79
N THR A 293 19.52 -13.52 19.26
CA THR A 293 20.99 -13.56 19.32
C THR A 293 21.56 -12.54 20.29
N HIS A 294 20.89 -11.42 20.50
CA HIS A 294 21.35 -10.39 21.42
C HIS A 294 20.20 -9.46 21.83
N ILE A 295 20.26 -8.96 23.07
CA ILE A 295 19.37 -7.90 23.56
C ILE A 295 20.24 -6.82 24.18
N SER A 296 20.21 -5.62 23.61
CA SER A 296 20.85 -4.46 24.20
C SER A 296 19.81 -3.57 24.89
N ILE A 297 20.18 -3.06 26.05
CA ILE A 297 19.37 -2.15 26.85
C ILE A 297 20.20 -0.93 27.19
N HIS A 298 19.67 0.25 26.93
CA HIS A 298 20.31 1.52 27.24
C HIS A 298 19.37 2.38 28.09
N GLY A 299 19.74 2.64 29.33
CA GLY A 299 18.95 3.46 30.25
C GLY A 299 19.37 4.91 30.24
N TYR A 300 18.39 5.79 30.34
CA TYR A 300 18.58 7.23 30.35
C TYR A 300 17.99 7.85 31.63
N ALA A 301 18.67 8.86 32.16
CA ALA A 301 18.08 9.77 33.12
C ALA A 301 17.99 11.18 32.52
N SER A 302 17.09 11.99 33.06
CA SER A 302 16.89 13.37 32.60
C SER A 302 17.98 14.30 33.14
N PRO A 303 18.28 15.43 32.45
CA PRO A 303 19.25 16.43 32.88
C PRO A 303 18.80 17.24 34.11
N GLU A 304 18.40 16.59 35.19
CA GLU A 304 18.00 17.22 36.45
C GLU A 304 18.63 16.49 37.64
N GLY A 305 19.17 17.26 38.58
CA GLY A 305 19.86 16.69 39.74
C GLY A 305 21.34 16.42 39.47
N GLY A 306 22.06 15.94 40.48
CA GLY A 306 23.51 15.77 40.35
C GLY A 306 23.91 14.60 39.45
N TYR A 307 24.85 14.84 38.54
CA TYR A 307 25.33 13.88 37.54
C TYR A 307 25.67 12.49 38.11
N GLN A 308 26.36 12.44 39.26
CA GLN A 308 26.74 11.17 39.91
C GLN A 308 25.52 10.38 40.40
N SER A 309 24.49 11.07 40.82
CA SER A 309 23.22 10.43 41.22
C SER A 309 22.49 9.88 40.01
N ASN A 310 22.42 10.68 38.94
CA ASN A 310 21.80 10.28 37.68
C ASN A 310 22.50 9.09 37.04
N ALA A 311 23.85 9.05 37.10
CA ALA A 311 24.64 7.92 36.62
C ALA A 311 24.23 6.60 37.32
N ARG A 312 24.15 6.61 38.66
CA ARG A 312 23.73 5.43 39.44
C ARG A 312 22.31 5.02 39.13
N LEU A 313 21.40 5.99 38.99
CA LEU A 313 20.00 5.71 38.69
C LEU A 313 19.81 5.18 37.27
N ALA A 314 20.46 5.76 36.26
CA ALA A 314 20.38 5.29 34.87
C ALA A 314 20.92 3.86 34.74
N GLU A 315 22.08 3.59 35.29
CA GLU A 315 22.68 2.26 35.29
C GLU A 315 21.81 1.24 36.06
N GLY A 316 21.36 1.56 37.27
CA GLY A 316 20.56 0.67 38.09
C GLY A 316 19.19 0.36 37.45
N ARG A 317 18.55 1.34 36.80
CA ARG A 317 17.28 1.18 36.06
C ARG A 317 17.48 0.30 34.83
N ALA A 318 18.55 0.51 34.07
CA ALA A 318 18.87 -0.32 32.92
C ALA A 318 19.13 -1.78 33.31
N LYS A 319 19.86 -2.00 34.42
CA LYS A 319 20.07 -3.36 34.98
C LYS A 319 18.74 -4.00 35.43
N ALA A 320 17.91 -3.27 36.14
CA ALA A 320 16.61 -3.79 36.58
C ALA A 320 15.71 -4.14 35.39
N PHE A 321 15.78 -3.33 34.31
CA PHE A 321 15.02 -3.63 33.09
C PHE A 321 15.59 -4.87 32.37
N LYS A 322 16.92 -5.03 32.30
CA LYS A 322 17.54 -6.26 31.82
C LYS A 322 17.05 -7.49 32.61
N ASP A 323 17.06 -7.41 33.94
CA ASP A 323 16.64 -8.52 34.79
C ASP A 323 15.16 -8.86 34.61
N TYR A 324 14.30 -7.86 34.44
CA TYR A 324 12.90 -8.05 34.12
C TYR A 324 12.71 -8.78 32.78
N VAL A 325 13.37 -8.31 31.71
CA VAL A 325 13.30 -8.93 30.38
C VAL A 325 13.84 -10.36 30.42
N ARG A 326 14.98 -10.57 31.10
CA ARG A 326 15.61 -11.89 31.23
C ARG A 326 14.68 -12.92 31.92
N LEU A 327 13.99 -12.50 32.97
CA LEU A 327 13.01 -13.37 33.64
C LEU A 327 11.83 -13.73 32.75
N LEU A 328 11.43 -12.81 31.88
CA LEU A 328 10.29 -12.99 30.98
C LEU A 328 10.56 -14.04 29.90
N ILE A 329 11.79 -14.12 29.39
CA ILE A 329 12.15 -14.91 28.21
C ILE A 329 13.12 -16.06 28.48
N ASP A 330 13.60 -16.20 29.71
CA ASP A 330 14.52 -17.27 30.16
C ASP A 330 15.76 -17.44 29.25
N LEU A 331 16.43 -16.33 28.90
CA LEU A 331 17.63 -16.33 28.09
C LEU A 331 18.92 -16.21 28.95
N PRO A 332 20.05 -16.77 28.47
CA PRO A 332 21.33 -16.63 29.12
C PRO A 332 21.76 -15.17 29.28
N ASP A 333 22.36 -14.82 30.40
CA ASP A 333 22.85 -13.46 30.69
C ASP A 333 23.86 -12.95 29.65
N ALA A 334 24.63 -13.84 29.04
CA ALA A 334 25.61 -13.52 28.00
C ALA A 334 25.00 -12.91 26.72
N LEU A 335 23.69 -13.08 26.49
CA LEU A 335 22.98 -12.47 25.35
C LEU A 335 22.56 -11.02 25.62
N PHE A 336 22.78 -10.51 26.82
CA PHE A 336 22.39 -9.16 27.19
C PHE A 336 23.59 -8.22 27.29
N SER A 337 23.44 -7.01 26.79
CA SER A 337 24.30 -5.89 27.09
C SER A 337 23.50 -4.74 27.70
N VAL A 338 24.13 -4.05 28.65
CA VAL A 338 23.54 -2.91 29.34
C VAL A 338 24.45 -1.72 29.23
N ALA A 339 23.93 -0.61 28.83
CA ALA A 339 24.56 0.70 28.83
C ALA A 339 23.65 1.75 29.50
N SER A 340 24.21 2.88 29.85
CA SER A 340 23.43 3.98 30.41
C SER A 340 24.03 5.34 30.05
N THR A 341 23.16 6.31 29.90
CA THR A 341 23.47 7.73 29.75
C THR A 341 22.99 8.44 31.03
N PRO A 342 23.92 8.99 31.83
CA PRO A 342 23.54 9.65 33.09
C PRO A 342 22.55 10.79 32.93
N GLU A 343 22.66 11.54 31.83
CA GLU A 343 21.77 12.66 31.52
C GLU A 343 21.55 12.76 30.01
N ASP A 344 20.31 12.66 29.58
CA ASP A 344 19.93 12.67 28.15
C ASP A 344 19.90 14.11 27.61
N TRP A 345 21.08 14.73 27.55
CA TRP A 345 21.25 16.05 26.92
C TRP A 345 20.96 16.01 25.42
N GLN A 346 21.23 14.88 24.74
CA GLN A 346 20.93 14.77 23.31
C GLN A 346 19.43 14.78 23.06
N GLY A 347 18.66 14.04 23.82
CA GLY A 347 17.19 14.06 23.71
C GLY A 347 16.60 15.45 24.01
N LEU A 348 17.21 16.21 24.95
CA LEU A 348 16.82 17.61 25.17
C LEU A 348 17.17 18.48 23.96
N ILE A 349 18.36 18.33 23.38
CA ILE A 349 18.78 19.07 22.18
C ILE A 349 17.81 18.78 21.02
N ASP A 350 17.53 17.52 20.73
CA ASP A 350 16.62 17.10 19.66
C ASP A 350 15.22 17.71 19.85
N HIS A 351 14.72 17.71 21.09
CA HIS A 351 13.43 18.33 21.40
C HIS A 351 13.45 19.86 21.13
N LEU A 352 14.49 20.57 21.58
CA LEU A 352 14.62 22.02 21.41
C LEU A 352 14.80 22.42 19.93
N GLU A 353 15.49 21.62 19.13
CA GLU A 353 15.66 21.86 17.69
C GLU A 353 14.32 21.77 16.93
N HIS A 354 13.46 20.82 17.33
CA HIS A 354 12.13 20.70 16.72
C HIS A 354 11.18 21.83 17.08
N GLN A 355 11.34 22.46 18.25
CA GLN A 355 10.48 23.58 18.68
C GLN A 355 10.90 24.95 18.09
N GLY A 356 12.18 25.14 17.82
CA GLY A 356 12.72 26.30 17.07
C GLY A 356 12.73 27.66 17.78
N ASP A 357 12.14 27.79 18.96
CA ASP A 357 11.94 29.07 19.66
C ASP A 357 12.84 29.30 20.89
N GLN A 358 13.69 28.34 21.26
CA GLN A 358 14.51 28.35 22.49
C GLN A 358 16.03 28.35 22.21
N ALA A 359 16.49 29.13 21.25
CA ALA A 359 17.88 29.14 20.78
C ALA A 359 18.92 29.35 21.91
N ALA A 360 18.61 30.14 22.94
CA ALA A 360 19.53 30.41 24.05
C ALA A 360 19.67 29.18 24.99
N ILE A 361 18.59 28.43 25.21
CA ILE A 361 18.62 27.17 25.99
C ILE A 361 19.34 26.09 25.20
N LEU A 362 19.05 26.01 23.90
CA LEU A 362 19.73 25.08 22.98
C LEU A 362 21.25 25.33 22.95
N ALA A 363 21.69 26.59 22.96
CA ALA A 363 23.12 26.92 23.01
C ALA A 363 23.80 26.43 24.31
N ILE A 364 23.13 26.52 25.46
CA ILE A 364 23.64 25.96 26.71
C ILE A 364 23.66 24.41 26.66
N ALA A 365 22.59 23.80 26.16
CA ALA A 365 22.51 22.36 26.04
C ALA A 365 23.63 21.77 25.15
N LYS A 366 23.95 22.45 24.04
CA LYS A 366 25.02 22.09 23.09
C LYS A 366 26.43 22.47 23.53
N SER A 367 26.59 23.29 24.59
CA SER A 367 27.91 23.73 25.03
C SER A 367 28.78 22.58 25.59
N ASP A 368 30.10 22.78 25.65
CA ASP A 368 31.03 21.82 26.22
C ASP A 368 31.15 21.90 27.77
N LEU A 369 30.21 22.60 28.42
CA LEU A 369 30.14 22.71 29.86
C LEU A 369 29.88 21.35 30.53
N ALA A 370 30.38 21.17 31.74
CA ALA A 370 30.03 20.01 32.55
C ALA A 370 28.50 19.95 32.77
N PRO A 371 27.91 18.74 32.82
CA PRO A 371 26.45 18.58 32.94
C PRO A 371 25.83 19.36 34.10
N ASP A 372 26.38 19.26 35.30
CA ASP A 372 25.88 20.01 36.47
C ASP A 372 25.99 21.55 36.29
N GLU A 373 26.95 22.00 35.48
CA GLU A 373 27.10 23.42 35.16
C GLU A 373 26.05 23.91 34.14
N LYS A 374 25.73 23.07 33.11
CA LYS A 374 24.64 23.32 32.18
C LYS A 374 23.33 23.47 32.96
N GLU A 375 23.04 22.52 33.84
CA GLU A 375 21.86 22.52 34.70
C GLU A 375 21.80 23.80 35.54
N ARG A 376 22.91 24.16 36.20
CA ARG A 376 23.00 25.36 37.01
C ARG A 376 22.71 26.63 36.20
N GLN A 377 23.28 26.77 35.01
CA GLN A 377 23.06 27.89 34.12
C GLN A 377 21.61 27.98 33.64
N LEU A 378 20.99 26.89 33.28
CA LEU A 378 19.59 26.86 32.87
C LEU A 378 18.66 27.29 34.02
N LYS A 379 18.89 26.78 35.22
CA LYS A 379 18.14 27.16 36.43
C LYS A 379 18.25 28.66 36.77
N GLN A 380 19.45 29.23 36.64
CA GLN A 380 19.70 30.61 37.00
C GLN A 380 19.24 31.62 35.93
N LYS A 381 19.54 31.31 34.65
CA LYS A 381 19.25 32.26 33.56
C LYS A 381 17.83 32.13 33.02
N TYR A 382 17.24 30.94 33.10
CA TYR A 382 15.95 30.61 32.48
C TYR A 382 15.02 29.85 33.45
N PRO A 383 14.71 30.37 34.64
CA PRO A 383 14.00 29.63 35.69
C PRO A 383 12.55 29.23 35.29
N GLN A 384 11.88 30.01 34.46
CA GLN A 384 10.52 29.70 34.00
C GLN A 384 10.55 28.56 32.96
N GLN A 385 11.45 28.64 31.98
CA GLN A 385 11.63 27.61 30.97
C GLN A 385 12.14 26.32 31.60
N TRP A 386 13.05 26.41 32.58
CA TRP A 386 13.48 25.26 33.35
C TRP A 386 12.31 24.54 34.01
N LYS A 387 11.38 25.29 34.61
CA LYS A 387 10.17 24.71 35.22
C LYS A 387 9.28 24.04 34.19
N GLN A 388 9.18 24.59 32.98
CA GLN A 388 8.46 23.95 31.87
C GLN A 388 9.15 22.68 31.42
N LEU A 389 10.46 22.71 31.22
CA LEU A 389 11.25 21.52 30.88
C LEU A 389 11.07 20.39 31.90
N LEU A 390 11.06 20.71 33.20
CA LEU A 390 10.81 19.76 34.29
C LEU A 390 9.44 19.08 34.19
N ALA A 391 8.41 19.87 33.82
CA ALA A 391 7.04 19.37 33.74
C ALA A 391 6.75 18.59 32.45
N ASP A 392 7.19 19.11 31.31
CA ASP A 392 6.70 18.69 30.02
C ASP A 392 7.72 17.83 29.22
N VAL A 393 9.03 18.05 29.42
CA VAL A 393 10.08 17.44 28.60
C VAL A 393 10.83 16.35 29.35
N PHE A 394 11.35 16.64 30.54
CA PHE A 394 12.21 15.71 31.30
C PHE A 394 11.55 14.38 31.64
N PRO A 395 10.24 14.25 31.87
CA PRO A 395 9.60 12.94 32.00
C PRO A 395 9.80 12.05 30.78
N GLY A 396 9.83 12.63 29.57
CA GLY A 396 10.08 11.92 28.32
C GLY A 396 11.55 11.51 28.11
N LEU A 397 12.50 12.18 28.80
CA LEU A 397 13.94 11.84 28.75
C LEU A 397 14.34 10.74 29.74
N ARG A 398 13.41 10.31 30.60
CA ARG A 398 13.60 9.17 31.51
C ARG A 398 13.04 7.92 30.87
N HIS A 399 13.83 7.27 30.04
CA HIS A 399 13.42 6.08 29.31
C HIS A 399 14.52 5.04 29.27
N SER A 400 14.19 3.86 28.79
CA SER A 400 15.16 2.84 28.43
C SER A 400 14.89 2.42 26.99
N ASP A 401 15.90 2.54 26.16
CA ASP A 401 15.86 1.98 24.81
C ASP A 401 16.26 0.51 24.85
N TYR A 402 15.65 -0.29 24.03
CA TYR A 402 16.03 -1.68 23.88
C TYR A 402 16.04 -2.07 22.40
N GLU A 403 16.96 -2.97 22.06
CA GLU A 403 17.05 -3.59 20.74
C GLU A 403 17.16 -5.09 20.92
N VAL A 404 16.29 -5.83 20.25
CA VAL A 404 16.30 -7.28 20.18
C VAL A 404 16.85 -7.67 18.82
N ARG A 405 18.06 -8.25 18.78
CA ARG A 405 18.65 -8.82 17.57
C ARG A 405 18.32 -10.29 17.51
N TYR A 406 17.98 -10.73 16.33
CA TYR A 406 17.59 -12.12 16.09
C TYR A 406 18.00 -12.55 14.69
N THR A 407 18.17 -13.84 14.51
CA THR A 407 18.36 -14.47 13.22
C THR A 407 17.10 -15.18 12.78
N ILE A 408 16.92 -15.28 11.48
CA ILE A 408 15.84 -16.04 10.84
C ILE A 408 16.50 -17.19 10.09
N ARG A 409 15.99 -18.41 10.27
CA ARG A 409 16.52 -19.56 9.53
C ARG A 409 16.33 -19.38 8.01
N PRO A 410 17.16 -20.00 7.19
CA PRO A 410 16.91 -20.07 5.76
C PRO A 410 15.63 -20.87 5.47
N PHE A 411 14.97 -20.54 4.35
CA PHE A 411 13.76 -21.21 3.89
C PHE A 411 14.03 -21.95 2.59
N THR A 412 13.34 -23.08 2.39
CA THR A 412 13.23 -23.68 1.06
C THR A 412 12.36 -22.80 0.16
N VAL A 413 12.42 -23.01 -1.15
CA VAL A 413 11.61 -22.23 -2.09
C VAL A 413 10.11 -22.45 -1.85
N GLU A 414 9.71 -23.67 -1.48
CA GLU A 414 8.33 -24.03 -1.14
C GLU A 414 7.84 -23.27 0.11
N GLU A 415 8.64 -23.26 1.17
CA GLU A 415 8.34 -22.49 2.37
C GLU A 415 8.28 -20.98 2.06
N ALA A 416 9.25 -20.45 1.29
CA ALA A 416 9.31 -19.06 0.92
C ALA A 416 8.09 -18.60 0.12
N ARG A 417 7.48 -19.45 -0.71
CA ARG A 417 6.22 -19.17 -1.44
C ARG A 417 5.03 -18.92 -0.51
N GLU A 418 4.99 -19.58 0.64
CA GLU A 418 3.94 -19.33 1.65
C GLU A 418 4.27 -18.14 2.53
N ILE A 419 5.54 -18.00 2.89
CA ILE A 419 6.03 -16.93 3.77
C ILE A 419 5.91 -15.55 3.08
N ILE A 420 6.14 -15.45 1.77
CA ILE A 420 6.04 -14.19 1.04
C ILE A 420 4.64 -13.57 1.12
N ARG A 421 3.61 -14.40 1.29
CA ARG A 421 2.21 -13.97 1.41
C ARG A 421 1.81 -13.58 2.82
N THR A 422 2.46 -14.17 3.82
CA THR A 422 2.06 -14.06 5.23
C THR A 422 3.02 -13.21 6.06
N LYS A 423 4.33 -13.42 5.86
CA LYS A 423 5.42 -12.78 6.62
C LYS A 423 6.61 -12.42 5.71
N PRO A 424 6.44 -11.61 4.66
CA PRO A 424 7.48 -11.32 3.67
C PRO A 424 8.75 -10.74 4.28
N GLN A 425 8.67 -10.07 5.43
CA GLN A 425 9.81 -9.52 6.16
C GLN A 425 10.79 -10.60 6.67
N GLN A 426 10.40 -11.87 6.67
CA GLN A 426 11.29 -12.98 7.06
C GLN A 426 12.14 -13.50 5.91
N LEU A 427 11.82 -13.17 4.68
CA LEU A 427 12.59 -13.58 3.53
C LEU A 427 13.75 -12.62 3.27
N SER A 428 14.88 -13.16 2.82
CA SER A 428 15.92 -12.39 2.17
C SER A 428 15.49 -11.98 0.76
N LEU A 429 16.13 -10.96 0.22
CA LEU A 429 15.86 -10.56 -1.16
C LEU A 429 16.18 -11.69 -2.16
N ASN A 430 17.23 -12.46 -1.89
CA ASN A 430 17.56 -13.64 -2.71
C ASN A 430 16.45 -14.71 -2.67
N GLU A 431 15.92 -15.04 -1.49
CA GLU A 431 14.80 -15.98 -1.37
C GLU A 431 13.56 -15.49 -2.11
N MET A 432 13.26 -14.19 -2.10
CA MET A 432 12.16 -13.63 -2.88
C MET A 432 12.38 -13.81 -4.38
N VAL A 433 13.60 -13.55 -4.89
CA VAL A 433 13.92 -13.76 -6.31
C VAL A 433 13.84 -15.25 -6.68
N LEU A 434 14.26 -16.16 -5.81
CA LEU A 434 14.09 -17.60 -6.04
C LEU A 434 12.61 -17.99 -6.13
N VAL A 435 11.73 -17.37 -5.32
CA VAL A 435 10.27 -17.54 -5.44
C VAL A 435 9.78 -16.99 -6.78
N ALA A 436 10.21 -15.79 -7.20
CA ALA A 436 9.83 -15.22 -8.48
C ALA A 436 10.15 -16.18 -9.64
N ASN A 437 11.34 -16.78 -9.62
CA ASN A 437 11.79 -17.72 -10.66
C ASN A 437 10.97 -19.02 -10.74
N THR A 438 10.06 -19.28 -9.80
CA THR A 438 9.09 -20.37 -9.89
C THR A 438 7.86 -20.05 -10.75
N TYR A 439 7.67 -18.79 -11.09
CA TYR A 439 6.58 -18.30 -11.93
C TYR A 439 7.07 -18.00 -13.35
N THR A 440 6.16 -17.95 -14.30
CA THR A 440 6.48 -17.51 -15.65
C THR A 440 6.87 -16.03 -15.63
N ALA A 441 8.03 -15.69 -16.19
CA ALA A 441 8.48 -14.30 -16.29
C ALA A 441 7.43 -13.41 -16.97
N GLY A 442 7.16 -12.23 -16.40
CA GLY A 442 6.12 -11.31 -16.87
C GLY A 442 4.69 -11.68 -16.50
N SER A 443 4.47 -12.78 -15.77
CA SER A 443 3.16 -13.06 -15.18
C SER A 443 2.89 -12.16 -13.98
N GLN A 444 1.61 -11.92 -13.65
CA GLN A 444 1.24 -11.13 -12.49
C GLN A 444 1.87 -11.67 -11.18
N ALA A 445 1.91 -13.00 -11.02
CA ALA A 445 2.51 -13.62 -9.84
C ALA A 445 4.03 -13.37 -9.75
N TYR A 446 4.72 -13.34 -10.90
CA TYR A 446 6.13 -12.96 -10.98
C TYR A 446 6.34 -11.52 -10.54
N ASP A 447 5.55 -10.60 -11.06
CA ASP A 447 5.61 -9.18 -10.77
C ASP A 447 5.28 -8.85 -9.31
N ASP A 448 4.26 -9.50 -8.74
CA ASP A 448 3.84 -9.34 -7.34
C ASP A 448 4.96 -9.65 -6.35
N VAL A 449 5.83 -10.62 -6.69
CA VAL A 449 7.00 -10.93 -5.86
C VAL A 449 7.98 -9.76 -5.83
N PHE A 450 8.30 -9.15 -6.97
CA PHE A 450 9.23 -8.03 -7.03
C PHE A 450 8.64 -6.75 -6.44
N GLU A 451 7.32 -6.53 -6.58
CA GLU A 451 6.62 -5.44 -5.89
C GLU A 451 6.69 -5.64 -4.36
N THR A 452 6.58 -6.88 -3.89
CA THR A 452 6.78 -7.19 -2.47
C THR A 452 8.25 -6.99 -2.07
N ALA A 453 9.20 -7.42 -2.89
CA ALA A 453 10.62 -7.28 -2.63
C ALA A 453 11.04 -5.80 -2.46
N VAL A 454 10.65 -4.92 -3.37
CA VAL A 454 10.98 -3.49 -3.25
C VAL A 454 10.28 -2.79 -2.08
N ARG A 455 9.10 -3.28 -1.66
CA ARG A 455 8.41 -2.81 -0.45
C ARG A 455 9.14 -3.22 0.82
N MET A 456 9.70 -4.44 0.86
CA MET A 456 10.47 -4.93 2.01
C MET A 456 11.89 -4.35 2.06
N TYR A 457 12.48 -4.09 0.89
CA TYR A 457 13.83 -3.58 0.72
C TYR A 457 13.84 -2.25 -0.07
N PRO A 458 13.22 -1.17 0.44
CA PRO A 458 12.96 0.06 -0.32
C PRO A 458 14.20 0.87 -0.70
N ASN A 459 15.34 0.57 -0.09
CA ASN A 459 16.63 1.24 -0.34
C ASN A 459 17.70 0.28 -0.91
N ASP A 460 17.33 -0.98 -1.18
CA ASP A 460 18.24 -1.93 -1.82
C ASP A 460 18.30 -1.67 -3.33
N GLU A 461 19.53 -1.58 -3.86
CA GLU A 461 19.76 -1.25 -5.27
C GLU A 461 19.21 -2.32 -6.22
N THR A 462 19.36 -3.60 -5.87
CA THR A 462 18.91 -4.73 -6.68
C THR A 462 17.38 -4.84 -6.68
N ALA A 463 16.75 -4.65 -5.52
CA ALA A 463 15.29 -4.65 -5.40
C ALA A 463 14.68 -3.52 -6.26
N ASN A 464 15.26 -2.32 -6.20
CA ASN A 464 14.82 -1.19 -7.00
C ASN A 464 15.08 -1.40 -8.50
N LEU A 465 16.23 -1.97 -8.88
CA LEU A 465 16.51 -2.30 -10.28
C LEU A 465 15.48 -3.29 -10.85
N ASN A 466 15.22 -4.40 -10.15
CA ASN A 466 14.26 -5.39 -10.61
C ASN A 466 12.84 -4.84 -10.71
N ALA A 467 12.42 -3.98 -9.77
CA ALA A 467 11.15 -3.28 -9.85
C ALA A 467 11.09 -2.30 -11.03
N ALA A 468 12.20 -1.63 -11.34
CA ALA A 468 12.31 -0.75 -12.51
C ALA A 468 12.17 -1.54 -13.83
N VAL A 469 12.77 -2.73 -13.92
CA VAL A 469 12.64 -3.62 -15.10
C VAL A 469 11.18 -3.97 -15.34
N ILE A 470 10.42 -4.33 -14.29
CA ILE A 470 8.99 -4.60 -14.41
C ILE A 470 8.23 -3.36 -14.89
N ALA A 471 8.50 -2.20 -14.30
CA ALA A 471 7.85 -0.94 -14.68
C ALA A 471 8.13 -0.59 -16.16
N LEU A 472 9.37 -0.78 -16.62
CA LEU A 472 9.75 -0.58 -18.03
C LEU A 472 9.04 -1.55 -18.99
N ASN A 473 8.91 -2.82 -18.59
CA ASN A 473 8.17 -3.82 -19.37
C ASN A 473 6.67 -3.51 -19.44
N LYS A 474 6.11 -2.94 -18.38
CA LYS A 474 4.70 -2.46 -18.33
C LYS A 474 4.52 -1.06 -18.94
N ASN A 475 5.59 -0.44 -19.44
CA ASN A 475 5.61 0.93 -19.96
C ASN A 475 5.17 2.01 -18.94
N ASP A 476 5.33 1.72 -17.63
CA ASP A 476 5.15 2.70 -16.56
C ASP A 476 6.46 3.46 -16.32
N LEU A 477 6.69 4.48 -17.15
CA LEU A 477 7.92 5.25 -17.13
C LEU A 477 8.11 6.05 -15.84
N THR A 478 7.01 6.46 -15.21
CA THR A 478 7.05 7.21 -13.94
C THR A 478 7.51 6.33 -12.78
N ALA A 479 6.98 5.13 -12.69
CA ALA A 479 7.43 4.17 -11.68
C ALA A 479 8.89 3.74 -11.95
N ALA A 480 9.26 3.50 -13.21
CA ALA A 480 10.61 3.15 -13.60
C ALA A 480 11.63 4.22 -13.18
N GLU A 481 11.35 5.49 -13.42
CA GLU A 481 12.22 6.60 -13.03
C GLU A 481 12.42 6.66 -11.51
N ARG A 482 11.35 6.53 -10.75
CA ARG A 482 11.39 6.51 -9.27
C ARG A 482 12.25 5.37 -8.74
N TYR A 483 12.14 4.16 -9.30
CA TYR A 483 12.94 3.03 -8.88
C TYR A 483 14.39 3.16 -9.33
N LEU A 484 14.65 3.60 -10.57
CA LEU A 484 16.01 3.79 -11.08
C LEU A 484 16.79 4.87 -10.33
N ALA A 485 16.13 5.83 -9.70
CA ALA A 485 16.77 6.79 -8.80
C ALA A 485 17.45 6.11 -7.59
N LYS A 486 17.03 4.90 -7.22
CA LYS A 486 17.56 4.11 -6.09
C LYS A 486 18.28 2.82 -6.52
N ALA A 487 18.33 2.51 -7.80
CA ALA A 487 18.87 1.25 -8.33
C ALA A 487 20.41 1.20 -8.42
N GLY A 488 21.10 2.13 -7.76
CA GLY A 488 22.57 2.19 -7.82
C GLY A 488 23.11 2.49 -9.22
N ASN A 489 24.32 2.05 -9.50
CA ASN A 489 24.99 2.36 -10.77
C ASN A 489 25.68 1.13 -11.39
N SER A 490 25.07 -0.05 -11.27
CA SER A 490 25.54 -1.27 -11.92
C SER A 490 25.41 -1.17 -13.45
N ALA A 491 26.01 -2.10 -14.17
CA ALA A 491 25.90 -2.17 -15.63
C ALA A 491 24.43 -2.36 -16.07
N GLU A 492 23.70 -3.22 -15.38
CA GLU A 492 22.29 -3.50 -15.61
C GLU A 492 21.42 -2.26 -15.31
N ALA A 493 21.74 -1.51 -14.26
CA ALA A 493 21.02 -0.28 -13.93
C ALA A 493 21.24 0.81 -14.99
N ARG A 494 22.45 0.90 -15.56
CA ARG A 494 22.73 1.80 -16.70
C ARG A 494 21.96 1.39 -17.94
N ASN A 495 21.91 0.08 -18.25
CA ASN A 495 21.09 -0.44 -19.34
C ASN A 495 19.61 -0.07 -19.15
N ALA A 496 19.06 -0.29 -17.97
CA ALA A 496 17.66 0.04 -17.68
C ALA A 496 17.38 1.55 -17.79
N ARG A 497 18.33 2.42 -17.38
CA ARG A 497 18.23 3.88 -17.61
C ARG A 497 18.27 4.23 -19.09
N GLY A 498 19.10 3.54 -19.87
CA GLY A 498 19.14 3.69 -21.33
C GLY A 498 17.79 3.37 -21.96
N VAL A 499 17.15 2.26 -21.54
CA VAL A 499 15.82 1.90 -22.02
C VAL A 499 14.77 2.93 -21.59
N LEU A 500 14.83 3.44 -20.36
CA LEU A 500 13.94 4.52 -19.91
C LEU A 500 14.10 5.77 -20.78
N ALA A 501 15.33 6.22 -21.01
CA ALA A 501 15.62 7.39 -21.84
C ALA A 501 15.12 7.20 -23.28
N ALA A 502 15.36 6.01 -23.87
CA ALA A 502 14.88 5.68 -25.22
C ALA A 502 13.35 5.72 -25.32
N LYS A 503 12.63 5.13 -24.36
CA LYS A 503 11.16 5.17 -24.28
C LYS A 503 10.60 6.58 -24.06
N GLN A 504 11.39 7.49 -23.51
CA GLN A 504 11.06 8.91 -23.33
C GLN A 504 11.49 9.79 -24.51
N GLY A 505 12.08 9.21 -25.57
CA GLY A 505 12.58 9.93 -26.76
C GLY A 505 13.90 10.68 -26.54
N ARG A 506 14.59 10.44 -25.41
CA ARG A 506 15.90 11.05 -25.08
C ARG A 506 17.06 10.19 -25.61
N TYR A 507 17.20 10.16 -26.93
CA TYR A 507 18.06 9.18 -27.61
C TYR A 507 19.55 9.35 -27.32
N GLU A 508 20.05 10.58 -27.16
CA GLU A 508 21.45 10.85 -26.82
C GLU A 508 21.81 10.31 -25.41
N GLU A 509 20.92 10.52 -24.45
CA GLU A 509 21.09 9.98 -23.10
C GLU A 509 21.02 8.45 -23.10
N ALA A 510 20.12 7.87 -23.90
CA ALA A 510 19.99 6.43 -24.05
C ALA A 510 21.28 5.81 -24.61
N GLU A 511 21.83 6.39 -25.68
CA GLU A 511 23.09 5.94 -26.30
C GLU A 511 24.25 5.99 -25.31
N ALA A 512 24.38 7.08 -24.57
CA ALA A 512 25.44 7.23 -23.57
C ALA A 512 25.31 6.18 -22.46
N ALA A 513 24.07 5.91 -22.00
CA ALA A 513 23.80 4.94 -20.96
C ALA A 513 24.10 3.50 -21.43
N PHE A 514 23.70 3.12 -22.64
CA PHE A 514 24.00 1.80 -23.21
C PHE A 514 25.51 1.59 -23.39
N ARG A 515 26.24 2.58 -23.92
CA ARG A 515 27.71 2.52 -24.05
C ARG A 515 28.42 2.38 -22.71
N GLN A 516 27.94 3.06 -21.66
CA GLN A 516 28.50 2.97 -20.32
C GLN A 516 28.15 1.65 -19.60
N SER A 517 27.07 1.00 -20.01
CA SER A 517 26.67 -0.29 -19.46
C SER A 517 27.61 -1.42 -19.88
N GLY A 518 27.82 -1.58 -21.19
CA GLY A 518 28.76 -2.54 -21.76
C GLY A 518 28.35 -4.02 -21.61
N ILE A 519 27.10 -4.31 -21.23
CA ILE A 519 26.55 -5.67 -21.20
C ILE A 519 25.92 -6.04 -22.56
N ALA A 520 25.72 -7.32 -22.81
CA ALA A 520 25.20 -7.79 -24.10
C ALA A 520 23.82 -7.21 -24.44
N GLU A 521 22.95 -7.08 -23.44
CA GLU A 521 21.61 -6.48 -23.57
C GLU A 521 21.70 -4.99 -23.98
N ALA A 522 22.69 -4.27 -23.46
CA ALA A 522 22.90 -2.87 -23.80
C ALA A 522 23.47 -2.73 -25.23
N GLU A 523 24.31 -3.65 -25.68
CA GLU A 523 24.79 -3.69 -27.08
C GLU A 523 23.62 -3.94 -28.04
N HIS A 524 22.73 -4.89 -27.71
CA HIS A 524 21.51 -5.12 -28.47
C HIS A 524 20.64 -3.84 -28.52
N ASN A 525 20.41 -3.22 -27.36
CA ASN A 525 19.59 -2.00 -27.25
C ASN A 525 20.18 -0.83 -28.01
N LEU A 526 21.50 -0.72 -28.08
CA LEU A 526 22.18 0.27 -28.90
C LEU A 526 21.89 0.07 -30.40
N GLY A 527 21.86 -1.18 -30.85
CA GLY A 527 21.46 -1.54 -32.21
C GLY A 527 20.01 -1.16 -32.51
N GLU A 528 19.10 -1.46 -31.58
CA GLU A 528 17.70 -1.07 -31.69
C GLU A 528 17.51 0.46 -31.69
N LEU A 529 18.26 1.18 -30.85
CA LEU A 529 18.23 2.65 -30.81
C LEU A 529 18.67 3.25 -32.14
N GLN A 530 19.74 2.73 -32.76
CA GLN A 530 20.22 3.19 -34.08
C GLN A 530 19.19 2.91 -35.18
N ARG A 531 18.47 1.78 -35.09
CA ARG A 531 17.39 1.45 -36.01
C ARG A 531 16.23 2.45 -35.92
N VAL A 532 15.86 2.86 -34.71
CA VAL A 532 14.80 3.85 -34.45
C VAL A 532 15.25 5.26 -34.89
N ALA A 533 16.50 5.64 -34.62
CA ALA A 533 17.01 6.97 -34.94
C ALA A 533 17.26 7.17 -36.46
N ALA A 534 17.38 6.09 -37.25
CA ALA A 534 17.56 6.13 -38.70
C ALA A 534 16.23 6.31 -39.49
N GLN A 535 15.12 6.33 -38.81
CA GLN A 535 13.75 6.49 -39.33
C GLN A 535 13.22 7.90 -39.10
#